data_7f0649af733c2de600bfca4d98e9298b
#
_entry.id   7f0649af733c2de600bfca4d98e9298b
#
_cell.length_a   1.000
_cell.length_b   1.000
_cell.length_c   1.000
_cell.angle_alpha   90.00
_cell.angle_beta   90.00
_cell.angle_gamma   90.00
#
_symmetry.space_group_name_H-M   'P 1'
#
loop_
_entity.id
_entity.type
_entity.pdbx_description
1 polymer ?
#
loop_
_entity_poly.entity_id
_entity_poly.type
_entity_poly.pdbx_seq_one_letter_code
_entity_poly.pdbx_strand_id
1 'polypeptide(L)'
;VLDSMINVIDPEMPAQIARWGGSYSTWQQNVQDLRNFINQRCSTMNVGFVPCYQPAISGPYDVTVEILGQGEVEMSNNNFINDVNTPWNDQRFGGVKLPFEVKSGNFQNWDVIPSGVYTYDPNVDTLVLDLQGDVTVIANFIAPIPTKDIVFNISTGGTNTSLNVNGNNIVNFPHTETFL
;
A
#
# COMPACT_ATOMS: atom_id res chain seq x y z
N VAL A 1 -16.63 -12.33 -5.26
CA VAL A 1 -17.92 -11.61 -5.15
C VAL A 1 -18.93 -12.14 -6.15
N LEU A 2 -18.68 -12.14 -7.49
CA LEU A 2 -19.63 -12.61 -8.50
C LEU A 2 -20.08 -14.06 -8.26
N ASP A 3 -19.14 -14.99 -8.08
CA ASP A 3 -19.47 -16.40 -7.86
C ASP A 3 -20.27 -16.63 -6.57
N SER A 4 -20.00 -15.84 -5.54
CA SER A 4 -20.76 -15.87 -4.30
C SER A 4 -22.23 -15.46 -4.52
N MET A 5 -22.46 -14.42 -5.34
CA MET A 5 -23.82 -13.98 -5.71
C MET A 5 -24.52 -15.03 -6.57
N ILE A 6 -23.84 -15.60 -7.56
CA ILE A 6 -24.38 -16.65 -8.42
C ILE A 6 -24.79 -17.87 -7.59
N ASN A 7 -23.95 -18.33 -6.68
CA ASN A 7 -24.25 -19.47 -5.82
C ASN A 7 -25.51 -19.28 -4.95
N VAL A 8 -25.85 -18.05 -4.60
CA VAL A 8 -27.07 -17.72 -3.85
C VAL A 8 -28.31 -17.73 -4.76
N ILE A 9 -28.16 -17.21 -6.00
CA ILE A 9 -29.31 -17.01 -6.92
C ILE A 9 -29.61 -18.28 -7.71
N ASP A 10 -28.60 -19.03 -8.11
CA ASP A 10 -28.73 -20.17 -9.04
C ASP A 10 -29.75 -21.24 -8.58
N PRO A 11 -29.82 -21.61 -7.31
CA PRO A 11 -30.83 -22.57 -6.82
C PRO A 11 -32.30 -22.10 -6.99
N GLU A 12 -32.53 -20.79 -7.05
CA GLU A 12 -33.87 -20.19 -7.20
C GLU A 12 -34.27 -20.05 -8.68
N MET A 13 -33.33 -20.16 -9.61
CA MET A 13 -33.59 -19.92 -11.03
C MET A 13 -34.64 -20.86 -11.65
N PRO A 14 -34.70 -22.17 -11.32
CA PRO A 14 -35.76 -23.03 -11.83
C PRO A 14 -37.18 -22.55 -11.45
N ALA A 15 -37.36 -22.07 -10.21
CA ALA A 15 -38.65 -21.55 -9.75
C ALA A 15 -38.98 -20.20 -10.46
N GLN A 16 -38.00 -19.35 -10.67
CA GLN A 16 -38.17 -18.09 -11.41
C GLN A 16 -38.56 -18.36 -12.88
N ILE A 17 -37.88 -19.29 -13.54
CA ILE A 17 -38.17 -19.70 -14.93
C ILE A 17 -39.56 -20.28 -15.07
N ALA A 18 -39.98 -21.13 -14.14
CA ALA A 18 -41.34 -21.69 -14.14
C ALA A 18 -42.42 -20.61 -14.00
N ARG A 19 -42.13 -19.51 -13.28
CA ARG A 19 -43.09 -18.43 -13.02
C ARG A 19 -43.13 -17.39 -14.15
N TRP A 20 -41.95 -17.04 -14.72
CA TRP A 20 -41.79 -15.89 -15.62
C TRP A 20 -41.40 -16.28 -17.03
N GLY A 21 -41.11 -17.54 -17.29
CA GLY A 21 -40.61 -18.05 -18.56
C GLY A 21 -39.09 -17.87 -18.72
N GLY A 22 -38.57 -18.37 -19.83
CA GLY A 22 -37.12 -18.42 -20.11
C GLY A 22 -36.58 -19.83 -20.06
N SER A 23 -35.25 -19.99 -19.99
CA SER A 23 -34.61 -21.28 -19.85
C SER A 23 -33.40 -21.20 -18.93
N TYR A 24 -33.12 -22.30 -18.23
CA TYR A 24 -31.95 -22.39 -17.36
C TYR A 24 -30.62 -22.30 -18.14
N SER A 25 -30.61 -22.85 -19.36
CA SER A 25 -29.42 -22.74 -20.24
C SER A 25 -29.13 -21.28 -20.65
N THR A 26 -30.18 -20.46 -20.89
CA THR A 26 -30.01 -19.03 -21.16
C THR A 26 -29.47 -18.29 -19.94
N TRP A 27 -29.94 -18.63 -18.74
CA TRP A 27 -29.39 -18.11 -17.49
C TRP A 27 -27.89 -18.41 -17.35
N GLN A 28 -27.50 -19.66 -17.54
CA GLN A 28 -26.09 -20.10 -17.46
C GLN A 28 -25.23 -19.38 -18.51
N GLN A 29 -25.76 -19.23 -19.74
CA GLN A 29 -25.03 -18.49 -20.78
C GLN A 29 -24.82 -17.02 -20.39
N ASN A 30 -25.85 -16.34 -19.88
CA ASN A 30 -25.75 -14.96 -19.42
C ASN A 30 -24.74 -14.80 -18.28
N VAL A 31 -24.69 -15.78 -17.35
CA VAL A 31 -23.66 -15.81 -16.29
C VAL A 31 -22.27 -15.92 -16.88
N GLN A 32 -22.08 -16.79 -17.88
CA GLN A 32 -20.80 -16.95 -18.54
C GLN A 32 -20.40 -15.69 -19.32
N ASP A 33 -21.33 -15.06 -20.00
CA ASP A 33 -21.09 -13.81 -20.73
C ASP A 33 -20.69 -12.68 -19.78
N LEU A 34 -21.32 -12.62 -18.60
CA LEU A 34 -20.94 -11.66 -17.55
C LEU A 34 -19.51 -11.93 -17.02
N ARG A 35 -19.15 -13.20 -16.81
CA ARG A 35 -17.78 -13.57 -16.42
C ARG A 35 -16.76 -13.15 -17.49
N ASN A 36 -17.05 -13.45 -18.75
CA ASN A 36 -16.22 -13.07 -19.88
C ASN A 36 -16.04 -11.55 -19.95
N PHE A 37 -17.13 -10.80 -19.81
CA PHE A 37 -17.09 -9.34 -19.79
C PHE A 37 -16.20 -8.80 -18.68
N ILE A 38 -16.33 -9.32 -17.43
CA ILE A 38 -15.51 -8.90 -16.29
C ILE A 38 -14.04 -9.21 -16.54
N ASN A 39 -13.73 -10.43 -17.01
CA ASN A 39 -12.36 -10.86 -17.26
C ASN A 39 -11.67 -10.06 -18.40
N GLN A 40 -12.43 -9.66 -19.40
CA GLN A 40 -11.90 -8.90 -20.55
C GLN A 40 -11.83 -7.40 -20.28
N ARG A 41 -12.54 -6.91 -19.26
CA ARG A 41 -12.68 -5.46 -19.04
C ARG A 41 -11.33 -4.77 -18.80
N CYS A 42 -10.45 -5.36 -18.00
CA CYS A 42 -9.15 -4.78 -17.72
C CYS A 42 -8.29 -4.64 -18.98
N SER A 43 -8.20 -5.70 -19.80
CA SER A 43 -7.43 -5.68 -21.04
C SER A 43 -8.04 -4.73 -22.07
N THR A 44 -9.38 -4.70 -22.19
CA THR A 44 -10.08 -3.82 -23.13
C THR A 44 -9.95 -2.34 -22.73
N MET A 45 -10.00 -2.03 -21.43
CA MET A 45 -9.79 -0.68 -20.95
C MET A 45 -8.35 -0.21 -21.18
N ASN A 46 -7.37 -1.04 -20.87
CA ASN A 46 -5.96 -0.70 -21.08
C ASN A 46 -5.62 -0.42 -22.55
N VAL A 47 -6.20 -1.18 -23.48
CA VAL A 47 -5.97 -1.01 -24.93
C VAL A 47 -6.83 0.09 -25.53
N GLY A 48 -8.08 0.24 -25.08
CA GLY A 48 -9.06 1.16 -25.67
C GLY A 48 -9.03 2.56 -25.08
N PHE A 49 -8.59 2.71 -23.84
CA PHE A 49 -8.66 3.99 -23.13
C PHE A 49 -7.70 5.05 -23.71
N VAL A 50 -6.46 4.65 -23.95
CA VAL A 50 -5.42 5.56 -24.50
C VAL A 50 -5.81 6.11 -25.88
N PRO A 51 -6.21 5.31 -26.88
CA PRO A 51 -6.63 5.84 -28.19
C PRO A 51 -7.79 6.81 -28.13
N CYS A 52 -8.72 6.64 -27.18
CA CYS A 52 -9.88 7.52 -27.04
C CYS A 52 -9.52 8.91 -26.48
N TYR A 53 -8.45 9.02 -25.69
CA TYR A 53 -8.09 10.23 -24.95
C TYR A 53 -6.72 10.81 -25.32
N GLN A 54 -6.08 10.32 -26.38
CA GLN A 54 -4.83 10.90 -26.87
C GLN A 54 -5.03 12.34 -27.38
N PRO A 55 -4.05 13.25 -27.19
CA PRO A 55 -2.75 13.04 -26.52
C PRO A 55 -2.77 13.24 -25.01
N ALA A 56 -3.94 13.48 -24.41
CA ALA A 56 -4.06 13.81 -22.98
C ALA A 56 -3.69 12.65 -22.05
N ILE A 57 -3.83 11.40 -22.51
CA ILE A 57 -3.52 10.19 -21.74
C ILE A 57 -2.55 9.33 -22.54
N SER A 58 -1.57 8.78 -21.85
CA SER A 58 -0.54 7.88 -22.39
C SER A 58 -0.35 6.65 -21.47
N GLY A 59 0.36 5.64 -21.93
CA GLY A 59 0.60 4.39 -21.20
C GLY A 59 -0.32 3.24 -21.63
N PRO A 60 -0.70 2.28 -20.77
CA PRO A 60 -0.33 2.23 -19.34
C PRO A 60 1.17 2.04 -19.12
N TYR A 61 1.69 2.55 -18.02
CA TYR A 61 3.06 2.41 -17.58
C TYR A 61 3.13 1.58 -16.31
N ASP A 62 4.19 0.79 -16.16
CA ASP A 62 4.44 0.02 -14.97
C ASP A 62 4.99 0.94 -13.85
N VAL A 63 4.35 0.88 -12.69
CA VAL A 63 4.75 1.62 -11.49
C VAL A 63 5.16 0.62 -10.43
N THR A 64 6.42 0.70 -9.99
CA THR A 64 6.92 -0.04 -8.84
C THR A 64 7.12 0.91 -7.69
N VAL A 65 6.65 0.54 -6.50
CA VAL A 65 6.87 1.32 -5.26
C VAL A 65 7.64 0.46 -4.27
N GLU A 66 8.77 0.99 -3.79
CA GLU A 66 9.63 0.33 -2.81
C GLU A 66 9.72 1.15 -1.53
N ILE A 67 9.67 0.47 -0.39
CA ILE A 67 9.86 1.05 0.93
C ILE A 67 11.17 0.52 1.50
N LEU A 68 12.12 1.41 1.76
CA LEU A 68 13.38 1.08 2.41
C LEU A 68 13.36 1.62 3.85
N GLY A 69 13.44 0.72 4.83
CA GLY A 69 13.26 1.02 6.25
C GLY A 69 11.83 0.78 6.72
N GLN A 70 11.47 1.30 7.90
CA GLN A 70 10.14 1.13 8.49
C GLN A 70 9.29 2.36 8.26
N GLY A 71 8.27 2.24 7.42
CA GLY A 71 7.36 3.32 7.11
C GLY A 71 6.20 2.88 6.23
N GLU A 72 5.28 3.80 6.01
CA GLU A 72 4.10 3.60 5.17
C GLU A 72 3.86 4.81 4.29
N VAL A 73 3.53 4.54 3.05
CA VAL A 73 3.18 5.51 2.02
C VAL A 73 1.79 5.20 1.49
N GLU A 74 0.96 6.21 1.34
CA GLU A 74 -0.29 6.13 0.61
C GLU A 74 -0.10 6.62 -0.83
N MET A 75 -0.56 5.82 -1.79
CA MET A 75 -0.60 6.18 -3.19
C MET A 75 -2.06 6.29 -3.66
N SER A 76 -2.42 7.42 -4.28
CA SER A 76 -3.76 7.65 -4.88
C SER A 76 -4.92 7.43 -3.90
N ASN A 77 -4.80 7.85 -2.65
CA ASN A 77 -5.83 7.90 -1.60
C ASN A 77 -6.43 6.54 -1.16
N ASN A 78 -5.85 5.39 -1.57
CA ASN A 78 -6.39 4.08 -1.18
C ASN A 78 -5.38 2.95 -1.17
N ASN A 79 -4.16 3.15 -1.66
CA ASN A 79 -3.15 2.09 -1.69
C ASN A 79 -2.09 2.38 -0.63
N PHE A 80 -2.11 1.62 0.46
CA PHE A 80 -1.13 1.72 1.53
C PHE A 80 -0.01 0.71 1.31
N ILE A 81 1.21 1.21 1.18
CA ILE A 81 2.41 0.46 0.87
C ILE A 81 3.40 0.65 2.02
N ASN A 82 3.88 -0.45 2.58
CA ASN A 82 4.79 -0.46 3.72
C ASN A 82 5.91 -1.50 3.52
N ASP A 83 6.76 -1.64 4.53
CA ASP A 83 7.89 -2.57 4.52
C ASP A 83 7.50 -4.07 4.44
N VAL A 84 6.23 -4.41 4.64
CA VAL A 84 5.73 -5.79 4.55
C VAL A 84 5.24 -6.14 3.15
N ASN A 85 4.58 -5.19 2.45
CA ASN A 85 3.99 -5.42 1.13
C ASN A 85 4.77 -4.79 -0.04
N THR A 86 6.00 -4.32 0.20
CA THR A 86 6.95 -3.85 -0.81
C THR A 86 7.73 -5.01 -1.44
N PRO A 87 8.16 -4.99 -2.73
CA PRO A 87 7.78 -4.00 -3.74
C PRO A 87 6.32 -4.17 -4.18
N TRP A 88 5.63 -3.05 -4.32
CA TRP A 88 4.27 -3.02 -4.83
C TRP A 88 4.28 -2.63 -6.31
N ASN A 89 3.51 -3.34 -7.15
CA ASN A 89 3.50 -3.15 -8.59
C ASN A 89 2.08 -2.95 -9.09
N ASP A 90 1.90 -1.96 -9.97
CA ASP A 90 0.63 -1.70 -10.65
C ASP A 90 0.85 -0.96 -11.97
N GLN A 91 -0.22 -0.84 -12.77
CA GLN A 91 -0.21 -0.07 -14.01
C GLN A 91 -1.00 1.22 -13.85
N ARG A 92 -0.42 2.34 -14.29
CA ARG A 92 -1.02 3.67 -14.25
C ARG A 92 -0.85 4.40 -15.58
N PHE A 93 -1.72 5.37 -15.82
CA PHE A 93 -1.68 6.17 -17.05
C PHE A 93 -0.96 7.50 -16.80
N GLY A 94 -0.19 7.95 -17.79
CA GLY A 94 0.29 9.33 -17.87
C GLY A 94 -0.82 10.30 -18.27
N GLY A 95 -0.64 11.58 -17.95
CA GLY A 95 -1.68 12.61 -18.08
C GLY A 95 -2.64 12.67 -16.89
N VAL A 96 -2.48 11.73 -15.94
CA VAL A 96 -3.19 11.73 -14.65
C VAL A 96 -2.16 11.82 -13.54
N LYS A 97 -2.28 12.82 -12.69
CA LYS A 97 -1.35 13.00 -11.57
C LYS A 97 -1.45 11.84 -10.58
N LEU A 98 -0.30 11.27 -10.25
CA LEU A 98 -0.15 10.17 -9.31
C LEU A 98 0.44 10.71 -8.00
N PRO A 99 -0.39 10.93 -6.96
CA PRO A 99 0.08 11.42 -5.67
C PRO A 99 0.56 10.29 -4.77
N PHE A 100 1.62 10.58 -4.02
CA PHE A 100 2.15 9.78 -2.92
C PHE A 100 2.24 10.66 -1.68
N GLU A 101 1.95 10.11 -0.51
CA GLU A 101 2.03 10.78 0.78
C GLU A 101 2.57 9.82 1.83
N VAL A 102 3.54 10.27 2.60
CA VAL A 102 4.05 9.52 3.76
C VAL A 102 3.01 9.53 4.87
N LYS A 103 2.63 8.38 5.38
CA LYS A 103 1.64 8.24 6.47
C LYS A 103 2.26 7.93 7.82
N SER A 104 3.36 7.19 7.81
CA SER A 104 4.07 6.87 9.05
C SER A 104 5.54 6.56 8.79
N GLY A 105 6.35 6.58 9.84
CA GLY A 105 7.78 6.30 9.80
C GLY A 105 8.65 7.57 9.82
N ASN A 106 9.96 7.38 9.99
CA ASN A 106 10.92 8.48 9.98
C ASN A 106 11.43 8.69 8.55
N PHE A 107 10.64 9.39 7.74
CA PHE A 107 10.91 9.63 6.33
C PHE A 107 12.20 10.43 6.14
N GLN A 108 12.98 10.03 5.14
CA GLN A 108 14.22 10.68 4.79
C GLN A 108 14.13 11.39 3.42
N ASN A 109 13.83 10.64 2.37
CA ASN A 109 13.71 11.19 1.02
C ASN A 109 13.01 10.22 0.06
N TRP A 110 12.61 10.77 -1.08
CA TRP A 110 12.19 10.02 -2.26
C TRP A 110 13.33 9.84 -3.24
N ASP A 111 13.43 8.65 -3.86
CA ASP A 111 14.18 8.43 -5.09
C ASP A 111 13.23 7.98 -6.19
N VAL A 112 13.37 8.55 -7.39
CA VAL A 112 12.54 8.22 -8.56
C VAL A 112 13.43 7.79 -9.71
N ILE A 113 13.17 6.59 -10.24
CA ILE A 113 13.93 5.99 -11.34
C ILE A 113 12.98 5.85 -12.56
N PRO A 114 13.36 6.35 -13.75
CA PRO A 114 14.64 6.96 -14.10
C PRO A 114 14.82 8.36 -13.50
N SER A 115 16.04 8.62 -13.04
CA SER A 115 16.42 9.91 -12.44
C SER A 115 16.41 11.04 -13.48
N GLY A 116 16.03 12.24 -13.07
CA GLY A 116 16.06 13.45 -13.91
C GLY A 116 14.91 13.58 -14.91
N VAL A 117 13.98 12.62 -14.95
CA VAL A 117 12.76 12.69 -15.79
C VAL A 117 11.68 13.52 -15.08
N TYR A 118 11.61 13.42 -13.77
CA TYR A 118 10.60 14.09 -12.96
C TYR A 118 11.21 15.21 -12.13
N THR A 119 10.45 16.31 -11.98
CA THR A 119 10.83 17.41 -11.10
C THR A 119 10.02 17.31 -9.81
N TYR A 120 10.71 17.13 -8.68
CA TYR A 120 10.13 17.02 -7.35
C TYR A 120 11.15 17.43 -6.28
N ASP A 121 10.67 17.73 -5.08
CA ASP A 121 11.54 17.90 -3.91
C ASP A 121 11.67 16.55 -3.19
N PRO A 122 12.85 15.94 -3.14
CA PRO A 122 13.01 14.62 -2.55
C PRO A 122 12.79 14.59 -1.03
N ASN A 123 12.88 15.73 -0.33
CA ASN A 123 12.85 15.79 1.13
C ASN A 123 11.45 16.15 1.71
N VAL A 124 10.45 16.36 0.84
CA VAL A 124 9.08 16.62 1.27
C VAL A 124 8.33 15.29 1.35
N ASP A 125 7.49 15.14 2.36
CA ASP A 125 6.70 13.92 2.63
C ASP A 125 5.61 13.62 1.58
N THR A 126 5.46 14.48 0.59
CA THR A 126 4.54 14.32 -0.53
C THR A 126 5.27 14.34 -1.87
N LEU A 127 4.85 13.47 -2.78
CA LEU A 127 5.36 13.39 -4.14
C LEU A 127 4.17 13.31 -5.11
N VAL A 128 4.23 14.06 -6.22
CA VAL A 128 3.21 13.98 -7.29
C VAL A 128 3.91 13.80 -8.62
N LEU A 129 3.62 12.70 -9.30
CA LEU A 129 4.19 12.39 -10.61
C LEU A 129 3.12 12.47 -11.71
N ASP A 130 3.54 12.93 -12.90
CA ASP A 130 2.80 12.77 -14.16
C ASP A 130 3.62 11.82 -15.03
N LEU A 131 3.14 10.60 -15.19
CA LEU A 131 3.93 9.51 -15.76
C LEU A 131 4.22 9.74 -17.24
N GLN A 132 5.48 9.55 -17.62
CA GLN A 132 5.98 9.63 -19.01
C GLN A 132 6.58 8.31 -19.48
N GLY A 133 6.60 7.28 -18.63
CA GLY A 133 7.15 5.96 -18.83
C GLY A 133 7.05 5.13 -17.58
N ASP A 134 7.60 3.92 -17.62
CA ASP A 134 7.72 3.05 -16.45
C ASP A 134 8.56 3.75 -15.37
N VAL A 135 8.15 3.58 -14.10
CA VAL A 135 8.77 4.28 -12.99
C VAL A 135 8.91 3.38 -11.76
N THR A 136 10.04 3.52 -11.07
CA THR A 136 10.21 3.01 -9.71
C THR A 136 10.30 4.19 -8.74
N VAL A 137 9.45 4.20 -7.73
CA VAL A 137 9.43 5.18 -6.64
C VAL A 137 9.91 4.50 -5.39
N ILE A 138 10.96 5.03 -4.79
CA ILE A 138 11.56 4.50 -3.56
C ILE A 138 11.36 5.52 -2.45
N ALA A 139 10.66 5.12 -1.38
CA ALA A 139 10.55 5.90 -0.16
C ALA A 139 11.58 5.41 0.85
N ASN A 140 12.52 6.26 1.20
CA ASN A 140 13.57 5.96 2.16
C ASN A 140 13.16 6.40 3.56
N PHE A 141 13.24 5.47 4.52
CA PHE A 141 12.98 5.71 5.93
C PHE A 141 14.20 5.36 6.77
N ILE A 142 14.50 6.20 7.76
CA ILE A 142 15.56 5.90 8.73
C ILE A 142 15.08 4.77 9.63
N ALA A 143 15.88 3.70 9.73
CA ALA A 143 15.59 2.63 10.67
C ALA A 143 15.53 3.20 12.10
N PRO A 144 14.55 2.80 12.92
CA PRO A 144 14.54 3.19 14.32
C PRO A 144 15.82 2.70 14.98
N ILE A 145 16.45 3.60 15.75
CA ILE A 145 17.62 3.20 16.54
C ILE A 145 17.13 2.18 17.57
N PRO A 146 17.70 0.96 17.62
CA PRO A 146 17.27 -0.03 18.57
C PRO A 146 17.57 0.46 19.99
N THR A 147 16.51 0.65 20.77
CA THR A 147 16.61 0.98 22.19
C THR A 147 16.56 -0.30 23.01
N LYS A 148 17.30 -0.33 24.13
CA LYS A 148 17.27 -1.44 25.10
C LYS A 148 16.95 -0.89 26.48
N ASP A 149 15.96 -1.49 27.10
CA ASP A 149 15.63 -1.21 28.48
C ASP A 149 16.49 -2.11 29.41
N ILE A 150 17.17 -1.50 30.37
CA ILE A 150 17.89 -2.20 31.41
C ILE A 150 17.17 -1.96 32.73
N VAL A 151 16.70 -3.04 33.34
CA VAL A 151 16.06 -2.99 34.67
C VAL A 151 17.08 -3.21 35.75
N PHE A 152 17.28 -2.23 36.59
CA PHE A 152 18.15 -2.30 37.74
C PHE A 152 17.35 -2.76 38.97
N ASN A 153 17.71 -3.92 39.51
CA ASN A 153 17.12 -4.46 40.74
C ASN A 153 18.16 -4.55 41.83
N ILE A 154 17.81 -4.15 43.05
CA ILE A 154 18.62 -4.39 44.22
C ILE A 154 18.01 -5.55 45.02
N SER A 155 18.77 -6.64 45.17
CA SER A 155 18.31 -7.88 45.80
C SER A 155 18.58 -7.95 47.31
N THR A 156 19.35 -7.02 47.88
CA THR A 156 19.66 -6.99 49.31
C THR A 156 19.24 -5.67 49.93
N GLY A 157 18.41 -5.77 50.98
CA GLY A 157 17.86 -4.60 51.68
C GLY A 157 18.90 -3.87 52.52
N GLY A 158 19.66 -2.98 51.88
CA GLY A 158 20.46 -1.97 52.58
C GLY A 158 19.66 -0.68 52.71
N THR A 159 19.66 -0.06 53.84
CA THR A 159 19.18 1.31 54.02
C THR A 159 20.13 2.28 53.32
N ASN A 160 19.59 3.19 52.46
CA ASN A 160 20.35 4.20 51.71
C ASN A 160 21.19 3.66 50.52
N THR A 161 20.67 2.70 49.78
CA THR A 161 21.30 2.26 48.54
C THR A 161 20.90 3.20 47.39
N SER A 162 21.89 3.72 46.68
CA SER A 162 21.67 4.51 45.46
C SER A 162 22.60 4.03 44.35
N LEU A 163 22.12 4.15 43.12
CA LEU A 163 22.89 3.82 41.93
C LEU A 163 22.97 5.07 41.05
N ASN A 164 24.16 5.43 40.58
CA ASN A 164 24.32 6.49 39.62
C ASN A 164 24.31 5.91 38.21
N VAL A 165 23.32 6.33 37.40
CA VAL A 165 23.18 5.94 35.97
C VAL A 165 23.16 7.23 35.16
N ASN A 166 24.11 7.41 34.25
CA ASN A 166 24.23 8.59 33.39
C ASN A 166 24.20 9.94 34.16
N GLY A 167 24.78 9.96 35.38
CA GLY A 167 24.79 11.15 36.22
C GLY A 167 23.56 11.33 37.12
N ASN A 168 22.52 10.52 36.96
CA ASN A 168 21.29 10.53 37.76
C ASN A 168 21.43 9.59 38.95
N ASN A 169 21.14 10.07 40.15
CA ASN A 169 21.17 9.25 41.37
C ASN A 169 19.79 8.60 41.59
N ILE A 170 19.73 7.27 41.39
CA ILE A 170 18.52 6.47 41.50
C ILE A 170 18.45 5.86 42.90
N VAL A 171 17.36 6.10 43.60
CA VAL A 171 17.11 5.64 44.97
C VAL A 171 15.91 4.72 45.12
N ASN A 172 15.07 4.66 44.06
CA ASN A 172 13.87 3.83 44.03
C ASN A 172 14.08 2.66 43.05
N PHE A 173 13.84 1.43 43.54
CA PHE A 173 14.01 0.21 42.76
C PHE A 173 12.75 -0.66 42.80
N PRO A 174 12.41 -1.43 41.73
CA PRO A 174 13.16 -1.51 40.47
C PRO A 174 13.15 -0.20 39.67
N HIS A 175 14.24 0.09 38.98
CA HIS A 175 14.34 1.24 38.05
C HIS A 175 14.65 0.74 36.65
N THR A 176 13.96 1.30 35.65
CA THR A 176 14.20 1.00 34.24
C THR A 176 14.79 2.22 33.56
N GLU A 177 15.87 2.03 32.83
CA GLU A 177 16.48 3.07 31.98
C GLU A 177 16.57 2.56 30.57
N THR A 178 16.23 3.42 29.59
CA THR A 178 16.28 3.11 28.17
C THR A 178 17.56 3.65 27.56
N PHE A 179 18.36 2.79 26.95
CA PHE A 179 19.61 3.14 26.28
C PHE A 179 19.47 3.02 24.76
N LEU A 180 20.11 3.92 24.04
CA LEU A 180 20.23 3.94 22.58
C LEU A 180 21.34 2.99 22.12
#